data_7a9a47cabd7792882932bef8cb3cd27c
#
_entry.id   7a9a47cabd7792882932bef8cb3cd27c
#
_cell.length_a   1.000
_cell.length_b   1.000
_cell.length_c   1.000
_cell.angle_alpha   90.00
_cell.angle_beta   90.00
_cell.angle_gamma   90.00
#
_symmetry.space_group_name_H-M   'P 1'
#
loop_
_entity.id
_entity.type
_entity.pdbx_description
1 polymer ?
#
loop_
_entity_poly.entity_id
_entity_poly.type
_entity_poly.pdbx_seq_one_letter_code
_entity_poly.pdbx_strand_id
1 'polypeptide(L)'
;VNWDWQNYHEYNVWALINGRYAIDALPAGFQTYFNPTVYFPVYYLRHLLPLPYGLMILGALHGLNLLLIYFLSRVLLREAATSWAIGAAILIAAVGPMTLSEVGTSFSDILTALPILGGCILILSADGRHGRYVLAGLLIGAAVGLKLTNVVYALGAAAAVLAATRPLTATLCLGVGGAIGALATGGAPRWTRSEKYRS
;
A
#
# COMPACT_ATOMS: atom_id res chain seq x y z
N VAL A 1 -11.02 -16.79 -4.48
CA VAL A 1 -11.55 -16.40 -3.15
C VAL A 1 -10.72 -17.10 -2.10
N ASN A 2 -10.08 -16.34 -1.24
CA ASN A 2 -9.30 -16.85 -0.12
C ASN A 2 -10.10 -16.75 1.20
N TRP A 3 -9.58 -17.35 2.26
CA TRP A 3 -10.22 -17.36 3.58
C TRP A 3 -10.41 -15.93 4.12
N ASP A 4 -9.41 -15.06 3.99
CA ASP A 4 -9.46 -13.68 4.48
C ASP A 4 -10.54 -12.85 3.78
N TRP A 5 -10.74 -13.08 2.47
CA TRP A 5 -11.82 -12.43 1.73
C TRP A 5 -13.18 -12.78 2.34
N GLN A 6 -13.43 -14.03 2.57
CA GLN A 6 -14.73 -14.51 3.08
C GLN A 6 -15.00 -14.07 4.52
N ASN A 7 -13.94 -13.91 5.33
CA ASN A 7 -14.10 -13.64 6.75
C ASN A 7 -14.12 -12.14 7.09
N TYR A 8 -13.30 -11.31 6.44
CA TYR A 8 -13.23 -9.90 6.84
C TYR A 8 -12.97 -8.89 5.71
N HIS A 9 -12.30 -9.21 4.60
CA HIS A 9 -12.04 -8.20 3.58
C HIS A 9 -13.33 -7.68 2.94
N GLU A 10 -14.23 -8.59 2.53
CA GLU A 10 -15.52 -8.25 1.93
C GLU A 10 -16.43 -7.60 2.96
N TYR A 11 -16.52 -8.22 4.16
CA TYR A 11 -17.36 -7.73 5.24
C TYR A 11 -16.96 -6.32 5.66
N ASN A 12 -15.68 -6.02 5.81
CA ASN A 12 -15.23 -4.72 6.29
C ASN A 12 -15.63 -3.58 5.33
N VAL A 13 -15.53 -3.79 4.02
CA VAL A 13 -16.00 -2.80 3.03
C VAL A 13 -17.52 -2.68 3.07
N TRP A 14 -18.22 -3.81 3.06
CA TRP A 14 -19.68 -3.83 3.15
C TRP A 14 -20.19 -3.14 4.41
N ALA A 15 -19.60 -3.45 5.56
CA ALA A 15 -19.97 -2.86 6.84
C ALA A 15 -19.74 -1.35 6.88
N LEU A 16 -18.66 -0.86 6.26
CA LEU A 16 -18.40 0.57 6.13
C LEU A 16 -19.47 1.26 5.28
N ILE A 17 -19.78 0.72 4.12
CA ILE A 17 -20.76 1.29 3.19
C ILE A 17 -22.16 1.32 3.81
N ASN A 18 -22.50 0.28 4.60
CA ASN A 18 -23.83 0.12 5.19
C ASN A 18 -23.93 0.64 6.64
N GLY A 19 -22.89 1.27 7.18
CA GLY A 19 -22.89 1.81 8.55
C GLY A 19 -23.00 0.75 9.64
N ARG A 20 -22.57 -0.49 9.38
CA ARG A 20 -22.75 -1.64 10.27
C ARG A 20 -21.71 -1.75 11.38
N TYR A 21 -20.58 -1.07 11.29
CA TYR A 21 -19.49 -1.18 12.26
C TYR A 21 -19.88 -0.91 13.72
N ALA A 22 -20.84 -0.01 13.93
CA ALA A 22 -21.32 0.30 15.29
C ALA A 22 -22.39 -0.67 15.80
N ILE A 23 -22.88 -1.56 14.94
CA ILE A 23 -24.03 -2.44 15.22
C ILE A 23 -23.55 -3.88 15.38
N ASP A 24 -22.69 -4.33 14.47
CA ASP A 24 -22.21 -5.71 14.45
C ASP A 24 -21.04 -5.89 15.43
N ALA A 25 -21.16 -6.83 16.35
CA ALA A 25 -20.15 -7.12 17.36
C ALA A 25 -19.11 -8.09 16.81
N LEU A 26 -17.93 -7.57 16.43
CA LEU A 26 -16.73 -8.35 16.11
C LEU A 26 -16.96 -9.59 15.20
N PRO A 27 -17.66 -9.47 14.05
CA PRO A 27 -18.01 -10.65 13.24
C PRO A 27 -16.80 -11.41 12.72
N ALA A 28 -15.65 -10.74 12.55
CA ALA A 28 -14.38 -11.34 12.14
C ALA A 28 -13.29 -11.18 13.22
N GLY A 29 -13.67 -11.11 14.48
CA GLY A 29 -12.74 -10.87 15.57
C GLY A 29 -12.02 -9.52 15.44
N PHE A 30 -10.73 -9.47 15.78
CA PHE A 30 -9.92 -8.24 15.71
C PHE A 30 -9.79 -7.69 14.30
N GLN A 31 -9.80 -8.53 13.27
CA GLN A 31 -9.70 -8.16 11.87
C GLN A 31 -10.85 -7.26 11.39
N THR A 32 -11.99 -7.26 12.09
CA THR A 32 -13.10 -6.34 11.82
C THR A 32 -12.66 -4.87 11.85
N TYR A 33 -11.64 -4.54 12.65
CA TYR A 33 -11.14 -3.17 12.81
C TYR A 33 -10.00 -2.79 11.87
N PHE A 34 -9.59 -3.67 10.96
CA PHE A 34 -8.62 -3.30 9.93
C PHE A 34 -9.19 -2.25 9.00
N ASN A 35 -8.30 -1.37 8.50
CA ASN A 35 -8.71 -0.32 7.58
C ASN A 35 -9.30 -0.92 6.29
N PRO A 36 -10.61 -0.73 6.03
CA PRO A 36 -11.27 -1.32 4.87
C PRO A 36 -10.89 -0.66 3.55
N THR A 37 -10.29 0.53 3.58
CA THR A 37 -10.00 1.34 2.39
C THR A 37 -9.16 0.57 1.37
N VAL A 38 -8.19 -0.22 1.84
CA VAL A 38 -7.32 -1.01 0.98
C VAL A 38 -8.06 -2.11 0.20
N TYR A 39 -9.22 -2.54 0.68
CA TYR A 39 -10.01 -3.61 0.05
C TYR A 39 -11.07 -3.10 -0.94
N PHE A 40 -11.31 -1.77 -1.02
CA PHE A 40 -12.27 -1.20 -1.97
C PHE A 40 -12.03 -1.61 -3.41
N PRO A 41 -10.81 -1.59 -3.96
CA PRO A 41 -10.58 -2.00 -5.33
C PRO A 41 -11.06 -3.44 -5.59
N VAL A 42 -10.71 -4.37 -4.70
CA VAL A 42 -11.11 -5.78 -4.84
C VAL A 42 -12.61 -5.94 -4.70
N TYR A 43 -13.22 -5.24 -3.73
CA TYR A 43 -14.66 -5.27 -3.47
C TYR A 43 -15.44 -4.85 -4.72
N TYR A 44 -15.14 -3.68 -5.29
CA TYR A 44 -15.85 -3.20 -6.46
C TYR A 44 -15.56 -4.01 -7.72
N LEU A 45 -14.32 -4.42 -7.96
CA LEU A 45 -13.99 -5.28 -9.10
C LEU A 45 -14.79 -6.59 -9.06
N ARG A 46 -14.97 -7.14 -7.86
CA ARG A 46 -15.70 -8.39 -7.68
C ARG A 46 -17.23 -8.24 -7.85
N HIS A 47 -17.79 -7.12 -7.40
CA HIS A 47 -19.23 -6.90 -7.46
C HIS A 47 -19.70 -6.31 -8.80
N LEU A 48 -18.83 -5.59 -9.51
CA LEU A 48 -19.19 -4.94 -10.77
C LEU A 48 -18.84 -5.76 -12.01
N LEU A 49 -17.91 -6.70 -11.91
CA LEU A 49 -17.41 -7.46 -13.05
C LEU A 49 -17.54 -8.98 -12.83
N PRO A 50 -17.76 -9.75 -13.92
CA PRO A 50 -17.62 -11.21 -13.87
C PRO A 50 -16.23 -11.59 -13.34
N LEU A 51 -16.17 -12.67 -12.57
CA LEU A 51 -15.01 -13.08 -11.79
C LEU A 51 -13.67 -13.05 -12.56
N PRO A 52 -13.53 -13.60 -13.76
CA PRO A 52 -12.24 -13.60 -14.44
C PRO A 52 -11.74 -12.21 -14.76
N TYR A 53 -12.59 -11.28 -15.16
CA TYR A 53 -12.16 -9.92 -15.53
C TYR A 53 -11.72 -9.10 -14.34
N GLY A 54 -12.43 -9.19 -13.21
CA GLY A 54 -12.02 -8.52 -11.96
C GLY A 54 -10.66 -9.00 -11.48
N LEU A 55 -10.39 -10.31 -11.52
CA LEU A 55 -9.10 -10.88 -11.14
C LEU A 55 -7.99 -10.50 -12.13
N MET A 56 -8.27 -10.41 -13.41
CA MET A 56 -7.29 -9.96 -14.42
C MET A 56 -6.89 -8.50 -14.19
N ILE A 57 -7.85 -7.62 -13.93
CA ILE A 57 -7.57 -6.20 -13.62
C ILE A 57 -6.75 -6.10 -12.34
N LEU A 58 -7.11 -6.83 -11.30
CA LEU A 58 -6.36 -6.86 -10.05
C LEU A 58 -4.94 -7.38 -10.26
N GLY A 59 -4.78 -8.45 -11.04
CA GLY A 59 -3.48 -8.97 -11.42
C GLY A 59 -2.64 -7.96 -12.21
N ALA A 60 -3.26 -7.20 -13.10
CA ALA A 60 -2.59 -6.13 -13.83
C ALA A 60 -2.12 -4.99 -12.89
N LEU A 61 -2.97 -4.60 -11.93
CA LEU A 61 -2.58 -3.64 -10.88
C LEU A 61 -1.39 -4.16 -10.05
N HIS A 62 -1.42 -5.42 -9.65
CA HIS A 62 -0.29 -6.05 -8.96
C HIS A 62 0.97 -6.08 -9.84
N GLY A 63 0.81 -6.28 -11.14
CA GLY A 63 1.89 -6.27 -12.12
C GLY A 63 2.62 -4.93 -12.25
N LEU A 64 2.00 -3.80 -11.85
CA LEU A 64 2.66 -2.50 -11.80
C LEU A 64 3.87 -2.47 -10.87
N ASN A 65 3.93 -3.36 -9.88
CA ASN A 65 5.12 -3.52 -9.05
C ASN A 65 6.35 -3.91 -9.87
N LEU A 66 6.20 -4.74 -10.91
CA LEU A 66 7.32 -5.11 -11.79
C LEU A 66 7.85 -3.91 -12.57
N LEU A 67 6.96 -3.00 -12.98
CA LEU A 67 7.35 -1.74 -13.60
C LEU A 67 8.12 -0.85 -12.60
N LEU A 68 7.66 -0.77 -11.36
CA LEU A 68 8.38 -0.03 -10.31
C LEU A 68 9.72 -0.68 -9.97
N ILE A 69 9.83 -2.00 -9.97
CA ILE A 69 11.11 -2.72 -9.83
C ILE A 69 12.05 -2.39 -11.00
N TYR A 70 11.54 -2.29 -12.23
CA TYR A 70 12.35 -1.80 -13.38
C TYR A 70 12.94 -0.43 -13.09
N PHE A 71 12.12 0.56 -12.71
CA PHE A 71 12.61 1.91 -12.40
C PHE A 71 13.55 1.94 -11.19
N LEU A 72 13.22 1.20 -10.14
CA LEU A 72 14.06 1.09 -8.95
C LEU A 72 15.43 0.51 -9.29
N SER A 73 15.48 -0.54 -10.10
CA SER A 73 16.73 -1.17 -10.57
C SER A 73 17.57 -0.19 -11.39
N ARG A 74 16.93 0.62 -12.26
CA ARG A 74 17.61 1.68 -13.03
C ARG A 74 18.27 2.70 -12.12
N VAL A 75 17.57 3.16 -11.09
CA VAL A 75 18.08 4.17 -10.15
C VAL A 75 19.20 3.61 -9.27
N LEU A 76 19.06 2.36 -8.81
CA LEU A 76 20.04 1.72 -7.92
C LEU A 76 21.33 1.33 -8.66
N LEU A 77 21.19 0.69 -9.81
CA LEU A 77 22.34 0.15 -10.55
C LEU A 77 23.09 1.22 -11.36
N ARG A 78 22.43 2.33 -11.68
CA ARG A 78 23.02 3.45 -12.46
C ARG A 78 23.72 2.94 -13.73
N GLU A 79 25.03 3.13 -13.85
CA GLU A 79 25.82 2.68 -15.00
C GLU A 79 25.95 1.16 -15.12
N ALA A 80 25.79 0.43 -14.00
CA ALA A 80 25.74 -1.03 -13.99
C ALA A 80 24.37 -1.60 -14.40
N ALA A 81 23.40 -0.75 -14.77
CA ALA A 81 22.05 -1.13 -15.17
C ALA A 81 22.02 -1.80 -16.55
N THR A 82 22.66 -2.95 -16.69
CA THR A 82 22.58 -3.75 -17.90
C THR A 82 21.19 -4.37 -18.06
N SER A 83 20.79 -4.67 -19.30
CA SER A 83 19.51 -5.33 -19.59
C SER A 83 19.37 -6.66 -18.82
N TRP A 84 20.48 -7.39 -18.67
CA TRP A 84 20.54 -8.62 -17.91
C TRP A 84 20.27 -8.42 -16.39
N ALA A 85 20.94 -7.43 -15.79
CA ALA A 85 20.76 -7.15 -14.36
C ALA A 85 19.33 -6.71 -14.05
N ILE A 86 18.76 -5.86 -14.89
CA ILE A 86 17.37 -5.41 -14.77
C ILE A 86 16.40 -6.58 -15.00
N GLY A 87 16.63 -7.38 -16.05
CA GLY A 87 15.81 -8.57 -16.32
C GLY A 87 15.82 -9.57 -15.18
N ALA A 88 17.00 -9.83 -14.58
CA ALA A 88 17.13 -10.68 -13.41
C ALA A 88 16.37 -10.13 -12.19
N ALA A 89 16.46 -8.83 -11.92
CA ALA A 89 15.71 -8.20 -10.82
C ALA A 89 14.19 -8.34 -11.00
N ILE A 90 13.69 -8.11 -12.21
CA ILE A 90 12.26 -8.27 -12.53
C ILE A 90 11.84 -9.73 -12.39
N LEU A 91 12.66 -10.67 -12.91
CA LEU A 91 12.35 -12.09 -12.81
C LEU A 91 12.29 -12.57 -11.36
N ILE A 92 13.29 -12.20 -10.54
CA ILE A 92 13.30 -12.53 -9.11
C ILE A 92 12.05 -11.99 -8.41
N ALA A 93 11.68 -10.75 -8.70
CA ALA A 93 10.47 -10.14 -8.13
C ALA A 93 9.19 -10.85 -8.60
N ALA A 94 9.12 -11.27 -9.88
CA ALA A 94 7.96 -11.93 -10.46
C ALA A 94 7.74 -13.34 -9.93
N VAL A 95 8.85 -14.10 -9.71
CA VAL A 95 8.77 -15.49 -9.23
C VAL A 95 8.88 -15.59 -7.70
N GLY A 96 8.98 -14.47 -7.00
CA GLY A 96 9.01 -14.45 -5.55
C GLY A 96 7.77 -15.13 -4.95
N PRO A 97 7.91 -15.90 -3.87
CA PRO A 97 6.79 -16.66 -3.28
C PRO A 97 5.59 -15.78 -2.96
N MET A 98 5.82 -14.58 -2.44
CA MET A 98 4.79 -13.60 -2.12
C MET A 98 4.03 -13.16 -3.38
N THR A 99 4.76 -12.79 -4.44
CA THR A 99 4.14 -12.38 -5.71
C THR A 99 3.30 -13.50 -6.30
N LEU A 100 3.82 -14.72 -6.36
CA LEU A 100 3.11 -15.87 -6.93
C LEU A 100 1.87 -16.24 -6.12
N SER A 101 1.91 -16.13 -4.80
CA SER A 101 0.78 -16.49 -3.93
C SER A 101 -0.31 -15.44 -3.88
N GLU A 102 0.01 -14.16 -4.09
CA GLU A 102 -0.91 -13.05 -3.86
C GLU A 102 -1.41 -12.37 -5.15
N VAL A 103 -0.73 -12.58 -6.30
CA VAL A 103 -1.14 -11.93 -7.55
C VAL A 103 -2.59 -12.26 -7.91
N GLY A 104 -3.40 -11.24 -8.17
CA GLY A 104 -4.83 -11.40 -8.47
C GLY A 104 -5.70 -11.77 -7.26
N THR A 105 -5.19 -11.78 -6.05
CA THR A 105 -5.95 -12.07 -4.83
C THR A 105 -6.40 -10.81 -4.09
N SER A 106 -7.11 -10.95 -2.99
CA SER A 106 -7.53 -9.85 -2.13
C SER A 106 -6.48 -9.41 -1.10
N PHE A 107 -5.32 -10.02 -1.08
CA PHE A 107 -4.24 -9.61 -0.18
C PHE A 107 -3.73 -8.22 -0.55
N SER A 108 -3.58 -7.38 0.46
CA SER A 108 -3.26 -5.96 0.28
C SER A 108 -1.77 -5.67 0.21
N ASP A 109 -0.91 -6.66 0.46
CA ASP A 109 0.54 -6.46 0.51
C ASP A 109 1.10 -5.98 -0.82
N ILE A 110 0.72 -6.63 -1.92
CA ILE A 110 1.17 -6.24 -3.26
C ILE A 110 0.61 -4.86 -3.67
N LEU A 111 -0.62 -4.52 -3.28
CA LEU A 111 -1.18 -3.19 -3.55
C LEU A 111 -0.47 -2.09 -2.77
N THR A 112 -0.18 -2.32 -1.49
CA THR A 112 0.52 -1.35 -0.65
C THR A 112 2.02 -1.27 -0.95
N ALA A 113 2.60 -2.26 -1.61
CA ALA A 113 3.97 -2.20 -2.12
C ALA A 113 4.15 -1.12 -3.21
N LEU A 114 3.11 -0.80 -4.00
CA LEU A 114 3.18 0.22 -5.04
C LEU A 114 3.63 1.60 -4.50
N PRO A 115 2.95 2.21 -3.52
CA PRO A 115 3.39 3.48 -2.98
C PRO A 115 4.73 3.37 -2.21
N ILE A 116 5.07 2.24 -1.61
CA ILE A 116 6.37 2.02 -0.96
C ILE A 116 7.49 2.06 -2.00
N LEU A 117 7.39 1.29 -3.08
CA LEU A 117 8.39 1.26 -4.16
C LEU A 117 8.51 2.63 -4.84
N GLY A 118 7.38 3.31 -5.10
CA GLY A 118 7.37 4.67 -5.63
C GLY A 118 8.09 5.65 -4.70
N GLY A 119 7.87 5.57 -3.41
CA GLY A 119 8.56 6.36 -2.39
C GLY A 119 10.07 6.10 -2.37
N CYS A 120 10.49 4.84 -2.45
CA CYS A 120 11.91 4.46 -2.53
C CYS A 120 12.58 5.05 -3.77
N ILE A 121 11.94 4.98 -4.94
CA ILE A 121 12.44 5.58 -6.18
C ILE A 121 12.62 7.10 -6.02
N LEU A 122 11.65 7.78 -5.42
CA LEU A 122 11.72 9.21 -5.17
C LEU A 122 12.86 9.60 -4.22
N ILE A 123 13.08 8.83 -3.14
CA ILE A 123 14.19 9.04 -2.20
C ILE A 123 15.52 8.91 -2.94
N LEU A 124 15.72 7.81 -3.66
CA LEU A 124 16.97 7.51 -4.35
C LEU A 124 17.29 8.49 -5.49
N SER A 125 16.27 9.10 -6.08
CA SER A 125 16.40 10.10 -7.14
C SER A 125 16.21 11.53 -6.65
N ALA A 126 16.24 11.77 -5.34
CA ALA A 126 15.87 13.07 -4.79
C ALA A 126 16.85 14.20 -5.14
N ASP A 127 18.16 13.91 -5.28
CA ASP A 127 19.21 14.89 -5.63
C ASP A 127 19.13 16.17 -4.76
N GLY A 128 18.85 16.02 -3.48
CA GLY A 128 18.69 17.13 -2.53
C GLY A 128 17.37 17.91 -2.63
N ARG A 129 16.45 17.54 -3.51
CA ARG A 129 15.16 18.24 -3.70
C ARG A 129 14.18 17.86 -2.59
N HIS A 130 13.93 18.77 -1.67
CA HIS A 130 13.05 18.56 -0.51
C HIS A 130 11.63 18.09 -0.90
N GLY A 131 11.07 18.59 -2.00
CA GLY A 131 9.75 18.18 -2.49
C GLY A 131 9.66 16.69 -2.83
N ARG A 132 10.75 16.06 -3.28
CA ARG A 132 10.78 14.61 -3.54
C ARG A 132 10.73 13.80 -2.23
N TYR A 133 11.37 14.28 -1.17
CA TYR A 133 11.28 13.63 0.16
C TYR A 133 9.87 13.75 0.75
N VAL A 134 9.21 14.91 0.59
CA VAL A 134 7.81 15.08 1.00
C VAL A 134 6.90 14.13 0.24
N LEU A 135 7.04 14.05 -1.08
CA LEU A 135 6.23 13.16 -1.91
C LEU A 135 6.49 11.67 -1.61
N ALA A 136 7.77 11.32 -1.38
CA ALA A 136 8.13 9.97 -0.95
C ALA A 136 7.49 9.62 0.40
N GLY A 137 7.53 10.56 1.34
CA GLY A 137 6.86 10.44 2.63
C GLY A 137 5.36 10.24 2.48
N LEU A 138 4.69 11.05 1.64
CA LEU A 138 3.26 10.91 1.34
C LEU A 138 2.91 9.50 0.85
N LEU A 139 3.68 8.95 -0.07
CA LEU A 139 3.45 7.62 -0.62
C LEU A 139 3.66 6.53 0.44
N ILE A 140 4.80 6.55 1.14
CA ILE A 140 5.11 5.55 2.17
C ILE A 140 4.13 5.66 3.34
N GLY A 141 3.81 6.90 3.76
CA GLY A 141 2.81 7.15 4.80
C GLY A 141 1.42 6.68 4.41
N ALA A 142 1.01 6.88 3.14
CA ALA A 142 -0.24 6.33 2.64
C ALA A 142 -0.28 4.80 2.73
N ALA A 143 0.82 4.11 2.41
CA ALA A 143 0.92 2.67 2.60
C ALA A 143 0.76 2.26 4.08
N VAL A 144 1.35 3.02 5.01
CA VAL A 144 1.20 2.79 6.46
C VAL A 144 -0.25 2.98 6.91
N GLY A 145 -0.90 4.04 6.46
CA GLY A 145 -2.30 4.30 6.80
C GLY A 145 -3.26 3.25 6.24
N LEU A 146 -2.97 2.71 5.06
CA LEU A 146 -3.74 1.61 4.47
C LEU A 146 -3.50 0.28 5.20
N LYS A 147 -2.27 0.01 5.62
CA LYS A 147 -1.89 -1.21 6.32
C LYS A 147 -0.76 -0.92 7.31
N LEU A 148 -1.06 -0.97 8.60
CA LEU A 148 -0.14 -0.56 9.67
C LEU A 148 1.19 -1.34 9.67
N THR A 149 1.21 -2.59 9.21
CA THR A 149 2.44 -3.39 9.11
C THR A 149 3.51 -2.73 8.23
N ASN A 150 3.11 -1.84 7.31
CA ASN A 150 4.03 -1.09 6.45
C ASN A 150 4.87 -0.03 7.21
N VAL A 151 4.62 0.20 8.49
CA VAL A 151 5.41 1.14 9.32
C VAL A 151 6.90 0.78 9.32
N VAL A 152 7.25 -0.49 9.19
CA VAL A 152 8.66 -0.94 9.12
C VAL A 152 9.39 -0.32 7.92
N TYR A 153 8.72 -0.16 6.79
CA TYR A 153 9.28 0.50 5.60
C TYR A 153 9.46 2.01 5.80
N ALA A 154 8.51 2.65 6.50
CA ALA A 154 8.63 4.08 6.83
C ALA A 154 9.82 4.34 7.75
N LEU A 155 10.01 3.52 8.78
CA LEU A 155 11.16 3.60 9.67
C LEU A 155 12.46 3.32 8.94
N GLY A 156 12.51 2.29 8.10
CA GLY A 156 13.67 1.97 7.27
C GLY A 156 14.04 3.10 6.32
N ALA A 157 13.05 3.71 5.64
CA ALA A 157 13.25 4.84 4.76
C ALA A 157 13.79 6.07 5.51
N ALA A 158 13.23 6.39 6.69
CA ALA A 158 13.69 7.50 7.52
C ALA A 158 15.14 7.29 7.98
N ALA A 159 15.47 6.08 8.46
CA ALA A 159 16.82 5.73 8.87
C ALA A 159 17.82 5.81 7.69
N ALA A 160 17.44 5.33 6.51
CA ALA A 160 18.28 5.38 5.31
C ALA A 160 18.54 6.83 4.87
N VAL A 161 17.52 7.69 4.85
CA VAL A 161 17.66 9.11 4.51
C VAL A 161 18.57 9.82 5.51
N LEU A 162 18.36 9.59 6.81
CA LEU A 162 19.16 10.19 7.86
C LEU A 162 20.63 9.78 7.76
N ALA A 163 20.90 8.50 7.50
CA ALA A 163 22.24 7.97 7.36
C ALA A 163 22.96 8.46 6.08
N ALA A 164 22.25 8.56 4.97
CA ALA A 164 22.84 8.88 3.66
C ALA A 164 23.03 10.39 3.44
N THR A 165 22.09 11.22 3.87
CA THR A 165 22.08 12.66 3.53
C THR A 165 22.58 13.57 4.63
N ARG A 166 22.58 13.11 5.87
CA ARG A 166 22.86 13.89 7.09
C ARG A 166 22.05 15.18 7.31
N PRO A 167 21.44 15.87 6.32
CA PRO A 167 20.59 16.99 6.66
C PRO A 167 19.29 16.47 7.27
N LEU A 168 19.10 16.84 8.54
CA LEU A 168 17.85 16.58 9.29
C LEU A 168 16.61 17.06 8.52
N THR A 169 16.77 18.10 7.69
CA THR A 169 15.71 18.66 6.85
C THR A 169 15.11 17.65 5.89
N ALA A 170 15.90 16.80 5.23
CA ALA A 170 15.39 15.77 4.32
C ALA A 170 14.54 14.72 5.07
N THR A 171 15.02 14.30 6.25
CA THR A 171 14.29 13.38 7.13
C THR A 171 13.00 14.01 7.67
N LEU A 172 13.03 15.29 8.04
CA LEU A 172 11.82 16.02 8.46
C LEU A 172 10.81 16.15 7.31
N CYS A 173 11.26 16.47 6.09
CA CYS A 173 10.41 16.51 4.91
C CYS A 173 9.74 15.15 4.63
N LEU A 174 10.50 14.05 4.73
CA LEU A 174 9.97 12.70 4.62
C LEU A 174 8.94 12.41 5.72
N GLY A 175 9.25 12.78 6.96
CA GLY A 175 8.36 12.59 8.12
C GLY A 175 7.05 13.37 8.01
N VAL A 176 7.11 14.64 7.59
CA VAL A 176 5.90 15.46 7.36
C VAL A 176 5.02 14.85 6.28
N GLY A 177 5.61 14.51 5.13
CA GLY A 177 4.88 13.80 4.07
C GLY A 177 4.28 12.49 4.58
N GLY A 178 5.05 11.72 5.35
CA GLY A 178 4.62 10.45 5.93
C GLY A 178 3.42 10.60 6.87
N ALA A 179 3.45 11.59 7.75
CA ALA A 179 2.34 11.88 8.65
C ALA A 179 1.07 12.27 7.88
N ILE A 180 1.18 13.15 6.89
CA ILE A 180 0.06 13.55 6.04
C ILE A 180 -0.52 12.35 5.29
N GLY A 181 0.33 11.54 4.65
CA GLY A 181 -0.09 10.35 3.91
C GLY A 181 -0.80 9.32 4.81
N ALA A 182 -0.24 9.04 5.98
CA ALA A 182 -0.82 8.12 6.95
C ALA A 182 -2.17 8.61 7.48
N LEU A 183 -2.29 9.89 7.81
CA LEU A 183 -3.54 10.49 8.28
C LEU A 183 -4.62 10.51 7.19
N ALA A 184 -4.23 10.79 5.93
CA ALA A 184 -5.16 10.83 4.81
C ALA A 184 -5.79 9.48 4.49
N THR A 185 -5.03 8.39 4.67
CA THR A 185 -5.49 7.04 4.31
C THR A 185 -5.84 6.17 5.52
N GLY A 186 -5.22 6.45 6.68
CA GLY A 186 -5.41 5.70 7.93
C GLY A 186 -6.52 6.24 8.82
N GLY A 187 -7.20 7.33 8.39
CA GLY A 187 -8.35 7.84 9.11
C GLY A 187 -9.37 6.73 9.26
N ALA A 188 -9.44 6.14 10.46
CA ALA A 188 -10.50 5.20 10.78
C ALA A 188 -11.83 5.82 10.35
N PRO A 189 -12.73 5.06 9.72
CA PRO A 189 -14.08 5.54 9.47
C PRO A 189 -14.58 6.11 10.80
N ARG A 190 -14.85 7.41 10.84
CA ARG A 190 -15.32 8.03 12.08
C ARG A 190 -16.55 7.25 12.47
N TRP A 191 -16.49 6.62 13.62
CA TRP A 191 -17.61 5.93 14.27
C TRP A 191 -18.66 6.97 14.65
N THR A 192 -19.22 7.67 13.65
CA THR A 192 -20.35 8.54 13.85
C THR A 192 -21.51 7.61 14.15
N ARG A 193 -21.81 7.48 15.44
CA ARG A 193 -23.11 7.01 15.89
C ARG A 193 -24.14 7.73 15.04
N SER A 194 -24.69 7.02 14.07
CA SER A 194 -25.79 7.57 13.29
C SER A 194 -26.90 7.89 14.28
N GLU A 195 -27.27 9.16 14.40
CA GLU A 195 -28.39 9.61 15.27
C GLU A 195 -29.73 8.99 14.84
N LYS A 196 -29.75 8.23 13.75
CA LYS A 196 -30.92 7.55 13.20
C LYS A 196 -31.55 6.46 14.07
N TYR A 197 -30.91 6.04 15.14
CA TYR A 197 -31.43 4.99 16.06
C TYR A 197 -31.74 5.52 17.47
N ARG A 198 -31.96 6.84 17.58
CA ARG A 198 -32.50 7.47 18.82
C ARG A 198 -34.00 7.75 18.69
N SER A 199 -34.79 6.80 18.26
CA SER A 199 -36.26 6.90 18.37
C SER A 199 -36.83 5.60 18.84
#